data_8c8c7da05d93f4c0a360a353c6b7a22a
#
_entry.id   8c8c7da05d93f4c0a360a353c6b7a22a
#
_cell.length_a   1.000
_cell.length_b   1.000
_cell.length_c   1.000
_cell.angle_alpha   90.00
_cell.angle_beta   90.00
_cell.angle_gamma   90.00
#
_symmetry.space_group_name_H-M   'P 1'
#
loop_
_entity.id
_entity.type
_entity.pdbx_description
1 polymer ?
#
loop_
_entity_poly.entity_id
_entity_poly.type
_entity_poly.pdbx_seq_one_letter_code
_entity_poly.pdbx_strand_id
1 'polypeptide(L)'
;MKHSVPVYKYALGIVLIFVIVVFGLKLKYPKFFEASSKTIRALVKNQMGLRTLPSWQSIGDGVDVLTLTSETENIPSGTNLFFIRFNSEKIQTFVLHDKGLSTAEKMARDTNALAVINASFFRPEGQPIGLIIQEGKITNKLPTRGLLDSGIFCIKNGRPYIIHRNYFQPSGITEAIQSFPRLIQNGTVVAQIAESDKRKRRSGIAIDAEGRIIIFISDTNLGGVRFKEIQKILLKPNLNVRSALALDGGGSSQLCVNCKQFTKVIHGMTEVPVFLGFFPK
;
A
#
# COMPACT_ATOMS: atom_id res chain seq x y z
N MET A 1 20.91 -59.87 9.07
CA MET A 1 20.39 -58.53 8.67
C MET A 1 19.66 -57.94 9.85
N LYS A 2 20.21 -56.92 10.51
CA LYS A 2 19.58 -56.26 11.66
C LYS A 2 18.66 -55.17 11.07
N HIS A 3 17.31 -55.32 11.25
CA HIS A 3 16.36 -54.31 10.89
C HIS A 3 16.43 -53.18 11.91
N SER A 4 17.00 -52.05 11.52
CA SER A 4 16.95 -50.81 12.30
C SER A 4 15.49 -50.25 12.25
N VAL A 5 14.81 -50.21 13.38
CA VAL A 5 13.50 -49.54 13.53
C VAL A 5 13.74 -48.03 13.35
N PRO A 6 13.01 -47.37 12.46
CA PRO A 6 13.29 -45.95 12.17
C PRO A 6 12.91 -45.07 13.39
N VAL A 7 13.82 -44.15 13.74
CA VAL A 7 13.81 -43.25 14.89
C VAL A 7 12.51 -42.43 15.04
N TYR A 8 11.82 -42.15 13.91
CA TYR A 8 10.56 -41.38 13.92
C TYR A 8 9.41 -42.08 14.66
N LYS A 9 9.40 -43.43 14.75
CA LYS A 9 8.35 -44.19 15.53
C LYS A 9 8.46 -43.93 17.02
N TYR A 10 9.66 -43.77 17.55
CA TYR A 10 9.86 -43.41 18.96
C TYR A 10 9.50 -41.94 19.25
N ALA A 11 9.80 -41.04 18.33
CA ALA A 11 9.43 -39.63 18.44
C ALA A 11 7.89 -39.45 18.48
N LEU A 12 7.16 -40.18 17.66
CA LEU A 12 5.69 -40.11 17.63
C LEU A 12 5.08 -40.65 18.94
N GLY A 13 5.64 -41.76 19.51
CA GLY A 13 5.21 -42.32 20.79
C GLY A 13 5.45 -41.37 21.96
N ILE A 14 6.57 -40.67 22.01
CA ILE A 14 6.89 -39.69 23.06
C ILE A 14 5.94 -38.49 22.98
N VAL A 15 5.64 -37.98 21.77
CA VAL A 15 4.69 -36.88 21.59
C VAL A 15 3.29 -37.28 22.03
N LEU A 16 2.83 -38.52 21.73
CA LEU A 16 1.52 -39.00 22.10
C LEU A 16 1.37 -39.13 23.63
N ILE A 17 2.38 -39.69 24.32
CA ILE A 17 2.42 -39.79 25.77
C ILE A 17 2.39 -38.42 26.42
N PHE A 18 3.16 -37.45 25.88
CA PHE A 18 3.19 -36.07 26.38
C PHE A 18 1.81 -35.39 26.25
N VAL A 19 1.12 -35.59 25.13
CA VAL A 19 -0.23 -35.06 24.91
C VAL A 19 -1.25 -35.66 25.89
N ILE A 20 -1.19 -36.98 26.15
CA ILE A 20 -2.10 -37.64 27.09
C ILE A 20 -1.86 -37.16 28.54
N VAL A 21 -0.61 -37.03 28.94
CA VAL A 21 -0.24 -36.52 30.28
C VAL A 21 -0.70 -35.07 30.46
N VAL A 22 -0.48 -34.22 29.46
CA VAL A 22 -0.93 -32.81 29.48
C VAL A 22 -2.45 -32.71 29.54
N PHE A 23 -3.17 -33.55 28.77
CA PHE A 23 -4.63 -33.58 28.79
C PHE A 23 -5.19 -34.08 30.12
N GLY A 24 -4.58 -35.12 30.73
CA GLY A 24 -4.95 -35.64 32.05
C GLY A 24 -4.71 -34.60 33.16
N LEU A 25 -3.61 -33.87 33.12
CA LEU A 25 -3.33 -32.78 34.06
C LEU A 25 -4.32 -31.62 33.90
N LYS A 26 -4.73 -31.28 32.69
CA LYS A 26 -5.73 -30.24 32.41
C LYS A 26 -7.11 -30.59 33.02
N LEU A 27 -7.51 -31.85 32.96
CA LEU A 27 -8.76 -32.32 33.56
C LEU A 27 -8.73 -32.30 35.10
N LYS A 28 -7.56 -32.56 35.69
CA LYS A 28 -7.40 -32.63 37.16
C LYS A 28 -7.19 -31.26 37.80
N TYR A 29 -6.58 -30.29 37.07
CA TYR A 29 -6.22 -28.95 37.57
C TYR A 29 -6.61 -27.84 36.58
N PRO A 30 -7.89 -27.60 36.28
CA PRO A 30 -8.30 -26.68 35.24
C PRO A 30 -7.88 -25.24 35.50
N LYS A 31 -7.98 -24.73 36.73
CA LYS A 31 -7.59 -23.36 37.07
C LYS A 31 -6.07 -23.10 36.95
N PHE A 32 -5.26 -24.11 37.26
CA PHE A 32 -3.80 -24.02 37.09
C PHE A 32 -3.44 -24.00 35.61
N PHE A 33 -4.14 -24.75 34.77
CA PHE A 33 -3.91 -24.76 33.32
C PHE A 33 -4.36 -23.47 32.63
N GLU A 34 -5.44 -22.84 33.13
CA GLU A 34 -5.90 -21.54 32.59
C GLU A 34 -4.90 -20.40 32.92
N ALA A 35 -4.39 -20.33 34.13
CA ALA A 35 -3.35 -19.38 34.55
C ALA A 35 -2.05 -19.64 33.80
N SER A 36 -1.60 -20.91 33.70
CA SER A 36 -0.39 -21.31 32.97
C SER A 36 -0.51 -21.04 31.46
N SER A 37 -1.69 -21.25 30.87
CA SER A 37 -1.87 -20.99 29.43
C SER A 37 -1.75 -19.52 29.08
N LYS A 38 -2.21 -18.61 29.93
CA LYS A 38 -2.03 -17.15 29.76
C LYS A 38 -0.55 -16.77 29.91
N THR A 39 0.13 -17.34 30.93
CA THR A 39 1.56 -17.07 31.16
C THR A 39 2.44 -17.69 30.07
N ILE A 40 2.15 -18.92 29.63
CA ILE A 40 2.85 -19.58 28.52
C ILE A 40 2.60 -18.85 27.21
N ARG A 41 1.37 -18.39 26.92
CA ARG A 41 1.09 -17.56 25.74
C ARG A 41 1.83 -16.23 25.80
N ALA A 42 1.95 -15.61 26.98
CA ALA A 42 2.72 -14.39 27.16
C ALA A 42 4.24 -14.63 27.01
N LEU A 43 4.76 -15.75 27.56
CA LEU A 43 6.17 -16.14 27.42
C LEU A 43 6.52 -16.57 25.99
N VAL A 44 5.66 -17.35 25.32
CA VAL A 44 5.81 -17.75 23.92
C VAL A 44 5.74 -16.51 23.01
N LYS A 45 4.84 -15.58 23.30
CA LYS A 45 4.75 -14.30 22.59
C LYS A 45 6.00 -13.46 22.78
N ASN A 46 6.62 -13.50 23.97
CA ASN A 46 7.83 -12.74 24.29
C ASN A 46 9.13 -13.43 23.81
N GLN A 47 9.22 -14.77 23.89
CA GLN A 47 10.42 -15.50 23.48
C GLN A 47 10.48 -15.88 22.00
N MET A 48 9.34 -16.15 21.36
CA MET A 48 9.32 -16.45 19.93
C MET A 48 9.38 -15.20 19.05
N GLY A 49 9.39 -13.98 19.64
CA GLY A 49 9.35 -12.76 18.83
C GLY A 49 8.26 -12.86 17.75
N LEU A 50 7.06 -13.36 18.12
CA LEU A 50 5.91 -13.32 17.23
C LEU A 50 5.65 -11.85 16.94
N ARG A 51 6.41 -11.32 15.97
CA ARG A 51 6.13 -10.04 15.35
C ARG A 51 4.68 -10.16 14.91
N THR A 52 3.81 -9.42 15.57
CA THR A 52 2.43 -9.27 15.07
C THR A 52 2.57 -8.79 13.65
N LEU A 53 2.15 -9.64 12.69
CA LEU A 53 2.19 -9.25 11.29
C LEU A 53 1.39 -7.95 11.17
N PRO A 54 1.93 -6.96 10.48
CA PRO A 54 1.23 -5.69 10.27
C PRO A 54 -0.14 -5.97 9.66
N SER A 55 -1.18 -5.44 10.30
CA SER A 55 -2.56 -5.60 9.86
C SER A 55 -3.19 -4.24 9.58
N TRP A 56 -4.18 -4.24 8.72
CA TRP A 56 -5.00 -3.07 8.45
C TRP A 56 -5.72 -2.61 9.71
N GLN A 57 -5.66 -1.34 9.99
CA GLN A 57 -6.34 -0.67 11.11
C GLN A 57 -7.34 0.33 10.53
N SER A 58 -8.59 0.27 10.97
CA SER A 58 -9.60 1.25 10.56
C SER A 58 -9.32 2.60 11.21
N ILE A 59 -9.32 3.65 10.41
CA ILE A 59 -9.06 5.03 10.85
C ILE A 59 -10.22 5.99 10.54
N GLY A 60 -11.25 5.48 9.89
CA GLY A 60 -12.45 6.21 9.52
C GLY A 60 -13.43 5.31 8.75
N ASP A 61 -14.62 5.81 8.47
CA ASP A 61 -15.60 5.03 7.71
C ASP A 61 -15.13 4.79 6.27
N GLY A 62 -14.83 3.55 5.97
CA GLY A 62 -14.28 3.12 4.67
C GLY A 62 -12.81 3.48 4.44
N VAL A 63 -12.05 3.82 5.50
CA VAL A 63 -10.63 4.14 5.41
C VAL A 63 -9.83 3.32 6.40
N ASP A 64 -8.84 2.58 5.89
CA ASP A 64 -7.93 1.78 6.70
C ASP A 64 -6.48 2.19 6.45
N VAL A 65 -5.61 2.03 7.46
CA VAL A 65 -4.16 2.25 7.36
C VAL A 65 -3.39 0.97 7.65
N LEU A 66 -2.29 0.76 6.93
CA LEU A 66 -1.29 -0.26 7.21
C LEU A 66 0.08 0.40 7.18
N THR A 67 0.86 0.21 8.24
CA THR A 67 2.25 0.69 8.30
C THR A 67 3.20 -0.49 8.30
N LEU A 68 4.17 -0.46 7.38
CA LEU A 68 5.28 -1.40 7.32
C LEU A 68 6.58 -0.68 7.68
N THR A 69 7.39 -1.32 8.52
CA THR A 69 8.69 -0.80 9.00
C THR A 69 9.82 -1.75 8.62
N SER A 70 11.06 -1.35 8.77
CA SER A 70 12.22 -2.23 8.59
C SER A 70 12.25 -3.43 9.54
N GLU A 71 11.50 -3.37 10.63
CA GLU A 71 11.36 -4.50 11.56
C GLU A 71 10.36 -5.54 11.07
N THR A 72 9.37 -5.14 10.26
CA THR A 72 8.32 -6.00 9.72
C THR A 72 8.58 -6.44 8.29
N GLU A 73 9.39 -5.69 7.56
CA GLU A 73 9.68 -5.90 6.16
C GLU A 73 11.18 -5.74 5.85
N ASN A 74 11.61 -6.35 4.74
CA ASN A 74 12.98 -6.18 4.24
C ASN A 74 13.11 -4.85 3.47
N ILE A 75 12.98 -3.74 4.19
CA ILE A 75 13.18 -2.38 3.70
C ILE A 75 14.26 -1.70 4.53
N PRO A 76 14.91 -0.63 4.04
CA PRO A 76 15.98 0.04 4.76
C PRO A 76 15.54 0.55 6.12
N SER A 77 16.45 0.46 7.11
CA SER A 77 16.26 1.07 8.42
C SER A 77 15.97 2.56 8.29
N GLY A 78 15.10 3.08 9.13
CA GLY A 78 14.66 4.48 9.08
C GLY A 78 13.69 4.81 7.92
N THR A 79 13.20 3.79 7.22
CA THR A 79 12.13 3.93 6.23
C THR A 79 10.86 3.25 6.72
N ASN A 80 9.74 3.95 6.63
CA ASN A 80 8.41 3.38 6.83
C ASN A 80 7.64 3.43 5.51
N LEU A 81 6.78 2.45 5.28
CA LEU A 81 5.83 2.45 4.16
C LEU A 81 4.42 2.56 4.75
N PHE A 82 3.71 3.59 4.35
CA PHE A 82 2.30 3.79 4.67
C PHE A 82 1.45 3.38 3.49
N PHE A 83 0.42 2.59 3.78
CA PHE A 83 -0.63 2.21 2.84
C PHE A 83 -1.95 2.69 3.42
N ILE A 84 -2.73 3.43 2.64
CA ILE A 84 -4.07 3.87 3.01
C ILE A 84 -5.03 3.23 2.02
N ARG A 85 -6.02 2.50 2.52
CA ARG A 85 -7.00 1.79 1.71
C ARG A 85 -8.37 2.45 1.84
N PHE A 86 -9.03 2.65 0.70
CA PHE A 86 -10.33 3.30 0.61
C PHE A 86 -11.36 2.35 0.03
N ASN A 87 -12.49 2.22 0.72
CA ASN A 87 -13.66 1.53 0.18
C ASN A 87 -14.34 2.45 -0.86
N SER A 88 -14.31 2.04 -2.13
CA SER A 88 -14.84 2.81 -3.25
C SER A 88 -16.37 3.02 -3.21
N GLU A 89 -17.10 2.29 -2.35
CA GLU A 89 -18.53 2.52 -2.13
C GLU A 89 -18.80 3.71 -1.20
N LYS A 90 -17.87 4.00 -0.28
CA LYS A 90 -17.98 5.05 0.74
C LYS A 90 -17.14 6.29 0.45
N ILE A 91 -16.07 6.11 -0.32
CA ILE A 91 -15.09 7.15 -0.61
C ILE A 91 -15.06 7.42 -2.11
N GLN A 92 -15.15 8.67 -2.47
CA GLN A 92 -14.94 9.17 -3.83
C GLN A 92 -13.54 9.74 -3.98
N THR A 93 -13.04 9.69 -5.21
CA THR A 93 -11.68 10.15 -5.56
C THR A 93 -11.78 11.22 -6.63
N PHE A 94 -11.10 12.33 -6.42
CA PHE A 94 -10.98 13.41 -7.38
C PHE A 94 -9.54 13.71 -7.72
N VAL A 95 -9.30 14.11 -8.96
CA VAL A 95 -8.06 14.76 -9.37
C VAL A 95 -8.13 16.21 -8.91
N LEU A 96 -7.16 16.62 -8.13
CA LEU A 96 -7.01 18.00 -7.68
C LEU A 96 -5.86 18.62 -8.48
N HIS A 97 -6.21 19.47 -9.42
CA HIS A 97 -5.27 20.18 -10.29
C HIS A 97 -5.62 21.66 -10.30
N ASP A 98 -4.77 22.46 -9.70
CA ASP A 98 -4.86 23.91 -9.72
C ASP A 98 -3.79 24.46 -10.68
N LYS A 99 -3.94 25.75 -11.06
CA LYS A 99 -2.99 26.44 -11.97
C LYS A 99 -1.62 26.71 -11.34
N GLY A 100 -1.51 26.50 -10.01
CA GLY A 100 -0.28 26.72 -9.24
C GLY A 100 0.30 25.42 -8.68
N LEU A 101 1.45 25.56 -8.07
CA LEU A 101 2.08 24.52 -7.26
C LEU A 101 1.52 24.56 -5.83
N SER A 102 1.42 23.41 -5.19
CA SER A 102 0.89 23.31 -3.82
C SER A 102 1.53 22.15 -3.06
N THR A 103 1.19 22.01 -1.78
CA THR A 103 1.52 20.85 -0.94
C THR A 103 0.29 20.00 -0.67
N ALA A 104 0.49 18.70 -0.37
CA ALA A 104 -0.60 17.81 0.00
C ALA A 104 -1.35 18.30 1.24
N GLU A 105 -0.63 18.89 2.19
CA GLU A 105 -1.22 19.45 3.42
C GLU A 105 -2.12 20.66 3.13
N LYS A 106 -1.62 21.61 2.33
CA LYS A 106 -2.40 22.76 1.91
C LYS A 106 -3.64 22.32 1.12
N MET A 107 -3.46 21.43 0.16
CA MET A 107 -4.54 20.91 -0.67
C MET A 107 -5.61 20.19 0.18
N ALA A 108 -5.20 19.35 1.15
CA ALA A 108 -6.12 18.68 2.04
C ALA A 108 -6.95 19.66 2.90
N ARG A 109 -6.30 20.70 3.41
CA ARG A 109 -6.96 21.75 4.20
C ARG A 109 -7.95 22.56 3.35
N ASP A 110 -7.53 23.00 2.17
CA ASP A 110 -8.34 23.88 1.32
C ASP A 110 -9.56 23.16 0.72
N THR A 111 -9.48 21.83 0.53
CA THR A 111 -10.56 21.00 -0.02
C THR A 111 -11.33 20.19 1.02
N ASN A 112 -10.87 20.17 2.28
CA ASN A 112 -11.40 19.31 3.34
C ASN A 112 -11.38 17.83 3.01
N ALA A 113 -10.35 17.37 2.27
CA ALA A 113 -10.16 15.97 1.89
C ALA A 113 -9.73 15.12 3.11
N LEU A 114 -10.19 13.86 3.18
CA LEU A 114 -9.74 12.88 4.17
C LEU A 114 -8.28 12.47 3.94
N ALA A 115 -7.88 12.42 2.67
CA ALA A 115 -6.49 12.18 2.31
C ALA A 115 -6.16 12.85 0.97
N VAL A 116 -4.91 13.28 0.82
CA VAL A 116 -4.36 13.83 -0.42
C VAL A 116 -2.97 13.28 -0.63
N ILE A 117 -2.68 12.79 -1.84
CA ILE A 117 -1.35 12.32 -2.25
C ILE A 117 -0.94 13.01 -3.57
N ASN A 118 0.35 13.29 -3.75
CA ASN A 118 0.87 13.77 -5.03
C ASN A 118 0.58 12.77 -6.16
N ALA A 119 0.49 13.25 -7.41
CA ALA A 119 0.07 12.39 -8.52
C ALA A 119 1.07 12.37 -9.68
N SER A 120 0.78 13.11 -10.74
CA SER A 120 1.48 13.03 -12.04
C SER A 120 2.85 13.68 -12.03
N PHE A 121 3.71 13.25 -12.95
CA PHE A 121 4.94 13.96 -13.27
C PHE A 121 4.64 15.32 -13.93
N PHE A 122 5.54 16.27 -13.75
CA PHE A 122 5.39 17.62 -14.26
C PHE A 122 6.73 18.20 -14.72
N ARG A 123 6.67 19.27 -15.51
CA ARG A 123 7.82 20.05 -15.96
C ARG A 123 8.24 21.05 -14.89
N PRO A 124 9.48 21.58 -14.93
CA PRO A 124 9.92 22.59 -13.97
C PRO A 124 8.98 23.80 -13.83
N GLU A 125 8.27 24.13 -14.92
CA GLU A 125 7.30 25.23 -14.97
C GLU A 125 5.94 24.87 -14.35
N GLY A 126 5.81 23.68 -13.76
CA GLY A 126 4.59 23.20 -13.10
C GLY A 126 3.56 22.56 -14.02
N GLN A 127 3.83 22.40 -15.31
CA GLN A 127 2.88 21.77 -16.25
C GLN A 127 2.92 20.26 -16.16
N PRO A 128 1.77 19.56 -15.99
CA PRO A 128 1.69 18.10 -16.02
C PRO A 128 2.19 17.54 -17.36
N ILE A 129 2.95 16.44 -17.30
CA ILE A 129 3.49 15.80 -18.53
C ILE A 129 2.47 14.83 -19.13
N GLY A 130 1.63 14.19 -18.33
CA GLY A 130 0.70 13.15 -18.74
C GLY A 130 -0.75 13.61 -18.81
N LEU A 131 -1.63 12.69 -19.22
CA LEU A 131 -3.07 12.91 -19.25
C LEU A 131 -3.59 13.31 -17.86
N ILE A 132 -4.45 14.34 -17.86
CA ILE A 132 -5.27 14.74 -16.71
C ILE A 132 -6.72 14.86 -17.18
N ILE A 133 -7.62 14.17 -16.49
CA ILE A 133 -9.07 14.38 -16.59
C ILE A 133 -9.57 14.72 -15.20
N GLN A 134 -10.34 15.78 -15.12
CA GLN A 134 -10.93 16.31 -13.91
C GLN A 134 -12.41 16.60 -14.18
N GLU A 135 -13.29 16.01 -13.39
CA GLU A 135 -14.75 16.14 -13.56
C GLU A 135 -15.22 15.88 -15.01
N GLY A 136 -14.66 14.85 -15.65
CA GLY A 136 -14.98 14.48 -17.04
C GLY A 136 -14.35 15.37 -18.11
N LYS A 137 -13.60 16.41 -17.74
CA LYS A 137 -12.94 17.31 -18.69
C LYS A 137 -11.46 16.98 -18.81
N ILE A 138 -10.97 16.88 -20.05
CA ILE A 138 -9.52 16.72 -20.31
C ILE A 138 -8.85 18.09 -20.12
N THR A 139 -8.14 18.24 -18.99
CA THR A 139 -7.39 19.47 -18.67
C THR A 139 -5.94 19.41 -19.17
N ASN A 140 -5.39 18.18 -19.31
CA ASN A 140 -4.13 17.96 -20.02
C ASN A 140 -4.24 16.72 -20.92
N LYS A 141 -3.81 16.82 -22.17
CA LYS A 141 -4.00 15.75 -23.17
C LYS A 141 -3.02 14.60 -22.98
N LEU A 142 -3.44 13.40 -23.40
CA LEU A 142 -2.56 12.25 -23.49
C LEU A 142 -1.45 12.53 -24.51
N PRO A 143 -0.16 12.49 -24.12
CA PRO A 143 0.94 12.77 -25.04
C PRO A 143 1.04 11.68 -26.11
N THR A 144 1.28 12.08 -27.35
CA THR A 144 1.44 11.14 -28.49
C THR A 144 2.76 10.38 -28.44
N ARG A 145 3.79 10.94 -27.82
CA ARG A 145 5.14 10.36 -27.69
C ARG A 145 5.59 10.34 -26.23
N GLY A 146 6.57 9.49 -25.93
CA GLY A 146 7.10 9.32 -24.57
C GLY A 146 6.15 8.54 -23.65
N LEU A 147 6.62 8.19 -22.45
CA LEU A 147 5.88 7.46 -21.41
C LEU A 147 5.18 6.19 -21.94
N LEU A 148 5.86 5.43 -22.84
CA LEU A 148 5.25 4.30 -23.57
C LEU A 148 4.70 3.22 -22.64
N ASP A 149 5.38 2.93 -21.52
CA ASP A 149 4.96 1.94 -20.53
C ASP A 149 4.16 2.54 -19.36
N SER A 150 3.61 3.73 -19.57
CA SER A 150 2.81 4.40 -18.54
C SER A 150 1.45 3.74 -18.34
N GLY A 151 0.90 3.94 -17.15
CA GLY A 151 -0.45 3.64 -16.79
C GLY A 151 -1.30 4.90 -16.64
N ILE A 152 -2.58 4.71 -16.72
CA ILE A 152 -3.58 5.73 -16.41
C ILE A 152 -4.43 5.18 -15.29
N PHE A 153 -4.35 5.80 -14.11
CA PHE A 153 -5.34 5.61 -13.07
C PHE A 153 -6.56 6.44 -13.46
N CYS A 154 -7.74 5.85 -13.39
CA CYS A 154 -8.98 6.55 -13.70
C CYS A 154 -10.17 6.03 -12.92
N ILE A 155 -11.17 6.90 -12.76
CA ILE A 155 -12.51 6.56 -12.31
C ILE A 155 -13.42 6.51 -13.53
N LYS A 156 -13.93 5.31 -13.84
CA LYS A 156 -14.84 5.07 -14.96
C LYS A 156 -16.16 4.54 -14.44
N ASN A 157 -17.26 5.24 -14.71
CA ASN A 157 -18.59 4.86 -14.21
C ASN A 157 -18.57 4.58 -12.69
N GLY A 158 -17.88 5.43 -11.91
CA GLY A 158 -17.76 5.33 -10.46
C GLY A 158 -16.82 4.23 -9.94
N ARG A 159 -16.10 3.50 -10.81
CA ARG A 159 -15.18 2.44 -10.43
C ARG A 159 -13.74 2.79 -10.78
N PRO A 160 -12.74 2.43 -9.94
CA PRO A 160 -11.34 2.69 -10.21
C PRO A 160 -10.74 1.65 -11.17
N TYR A 161 -9.85 2.12 -12.04
CA TYR A 161 -9.06 1.28 -12.96
C TYR A 161 -7.63 1.81 -13.08
N ILE A 162 -6.69 0.92 -13.37
CA ILE A 162 -5.34 1.25 -13.85
C ILE A 162 -5.18 0.58 -15.20
N ILE A 163 -5.13 1.40 -16.26
CA ILE A 163 -5.17 0.96 -17.65
C ILE A 163 -3.84 1.33 -18.31
N HIS A 164 -3.29 0.43 -19.15
CA HIS A 164 -2.15 0.79 -19.99
C HIS A 164 -2.57 1.89 -20.98
N ARG A 165 -1.71 2.89 -21.19
CA ARG A 165 -2.02 4.04 -22.05
C ARG A 165 -2.57 3.68 -23.45
N ASN A 166 -2.06 2.60 -24.06
CA ASN A 166 -2.45 2.18 -25.40
C ASN A 166 -3.88 1.64 -25.50
N TYR A 167 -4.48 1.26 -24.35
CA TYR A 167 -5.85 0.75 -24.26
C TYR A 167 -6.81 1.76 -23.64
N PHE A 168 -6.32 2.95 -23.36
CA PHE A 168 -7.13 3.98 -22.72
C PHE A 168 -8.17 4.56 -23.69
N GLN A 169 -9.41 4.63 -23.23
CA GLN A 169 -10.54 5.25 -23.92
C GLN A 169 -11.22 6.22 -22.95
N PRO A 170 -11.41 7.50 -23.33
CA PRO A 170 -11.88 8.54 -22.40
C PRO A 170 -13.38 8.44 -22.07
N SER A 171 -14.15 7.63 -22.78
CA SER A 171 -15.59 7.53 -22.57
C SER A 171 -15.95 7.01 -21.17
N GLY A 172 -16.83 7.74 -20.48
CA GLY A 172 -17.30 7.42 -19.13
C GLY A 172 -16.28 7.67 -18.02
N ILE A 173 -15.14 8.32 -18.32
CA ILE A 173 -14.13 8.69 -17.35
C ILE A 173 -14.47 10.03 -16.74
N THR A 174 -14.53 10.08 -15.39
CA THR A 174 -14.70 11.32 -14.64
C THR A 174 -13.38 11.88 -14.16
N GLU A 175 -12.47 11.02 -13.69
CA GLU A 175 -11.18 11.39 -13.14
C GLU A 175 -10.09 10.53 -13.77
N ALA A 176 -8.97 11.13 -14.19
CA ALA A 176 -7.81 10.37 -14.63
C ALA A 176 -6.49 11.12 -14.45
N ILE A 177 -5.45 10.37 -14.12
CA ILE A 177 -4.05 10.82 -14.16
C ILE A 177 -3.20 9.77 -14.88
N GLN A 178 -2.24 10.23 -15.68
CA GLN A 178 -1.20 9.39 -16.26
C GLN A 178 0.06 9.44 -15.41
N SER A 179 0.67 8.28 -15.16
CA SER A 179 1.94 8.19 -14.46
C SER A 179 2.74 6.94 -14.89
N PHE A 180 3.93 6.70 -14.33
CA PHE A 180 4.77 5.54 -14.63
C PHE A 180 5.81 5.26 -13.52
N PRO A 181 6.35 4.04 -13.47
CA PRO A 181 5.95 2.85 -14.22
C PRO A 181 4.69 2.20 -13.66
N ARG A 182 4.02 1.37 -14.47
CA ARG A 182 3.07 0.39 -13.95
C ARG A 182 3.85 -0.67 -13.18
N LEU A 183 3.41 -1.02 -11.99
CA LEU A 183 4.14 -1.94 -11.11
C LEU A 183 3.55 -3.34 -11.14
N ILE A 184 2.23 -3.44 -11.03
CA ILE A 184 1.47 -4.69 -10.99
C ILE A 184 0.33 -4.61 -12.02
N GLN A 185 0.07 -5.71 -12.70
CA GLN A 185 -1.08 -5.90 -13.59
C GLN A 185 -1.61 -7.32 -13.42
N ASN A 186 -2.92 -7.46 -13.20
CA ASN A 186 -3.57 -8.75 -12.97
C ASN A 186 -2.89 -9.61 -11.88
N GLY A 187 -2.39 -8.97 -10.82
CA GLY A 187 -1.69 -9.63 -9.72
C GLY A 187 -0.27 -10.11 -10.06
N THR A 188 0.32 -9.65 -11.15
CA THR A 188 1.70 -9.98 -11.55
C THR A 188 2.56 -8.75 -11.78
N VAL A 189 3.87 -8.88 -11.61
CA VAL A 189 4.83 -7.82 -11.91
C VAL A 189 4.89 -7.57 -13.41
N VAL A 190 4.75 -6.32 -13.85
CA VAL A 190 4.77 -5.95 -15.28
C VAL A 190 5.93 -5.04 -15.67
N ALA A 191 6.43 -4.24 -14.75
CA ALA A 191 7.56 -3.38 -15.04
C ALA A 191 8.86 -4.15 -14.91
N GLN A 192 9.64 -4.21 -15.98
CA GLN A 192 11.04 -4.59 -15.91
C GLN A 192 11.81 -3.41 -15.31
N ILE A 193 11.97 -3.45 -14.00
CA ILE A 193 12.71 -2.41 -13.30
C ILE A 193 14.21 -2.58 -13.59
N ALA A 194 14.83 -1.53 -14.11
CA ALA A 194 16.25 -1.53 -14.41
C ALA A 194 17.11 -1.90 -13.18
N GLU A 195 18.28 -2.50 -13.40
CA GLU A 195 19.22 -2.78 -12.31
C GLU A 195 19.70 -1.51 -11.61
N SER A 196 19.70 -0.39 -12.32
CA SER A 196 19.99 0.95 -11.81
C SER A 196 18.89 1.54 -10.93
N ASP A 197 17.81 0.80 -10.64
CA ASP A 197 16.73 1.27 -9.73
C ASP A 197 17.31 1.62 -8.37
N LYS A 198 17.45 2.91 -8.13
CA LYS A 198 17.99 3.44 -6.87
C LYS A 198 16.89 3.58 -5.84
N ARG A 199 17.27 3.48 -4.56
CA ARG A 199 16.39 3.83 -3.46
C ARG A 199 16.05 5.31 -3.52
N LYS A 200 14.77 5.62 -3.47
CA LYS A 200 14.21 6.98 -3.44
C LYS A 200 12.94 6.98 -2.62
N ARG A 201 12.50 8.16 -2.25
CA ARG A 201 11.12 8.34 -1.81
C ARG A 201 10.19 7.92 -2.94
N ARG A 202 9.13 7.16 -2.59
CA ARG A 202 8.18 6.64 -3.58
C ARG A 202 6.76 6.89 -3.11
N SER A 203 5.91 7.20 -4.04
CA SER A 203 4.46 7.23 -3.89
C SER A 203 3.80 6.44 -5.00
N GLY A 204 2.59 5.97 -4.79
CA GLY A 204 1.88 5.20 -5.79
C GLY A 204 0.44 4.93 -5.42
N ILE A 205 -0.29 4.35 -6.37
CA ILE A 205 -1.68 3.97 -6.26
C ILE A 205 -1.86 2.55 -6.75
N ALA A 206 -2.72 1.80 -6.07
CA ALA A 206 -3.04 0.42 -6.41
C ALA A 206 -4.55 0.18 -6.28
N ILE A 207 -5.01 -0.91 -6.89
CA ILE A 207 -6.36 -1.43 -6.78
C ILE A 207 -6.24 -2.88 -6.34
N ASP A 208 -6.93 -3.26 -5.27
CA ASP A 208 -6.95 -4.63 -4.77
C ASP A 208 -8.01 -5.50 -5.49
N ALA A 209 -8.11 -6.76 -5.10
CA ALA A 209 -9.03 -7.71 -5.72
C ALA A 209 -10.50 -7.40 -5.43
N GLU A 210 -10.79 -6.63 -4.38
CA GLU A 210 -12.13 -6.17 -4.01
C GLU A 210 -12.50 -4.84 -4.66
N GLY A 211 -11.62 -4.26 -5.50
CA GLY A 211 -11.84 -2.99 -6.18
C GLY A 211 -11.65 -1.77 -5.28
N ARG A 212 -11.00 -1.93 -4.12
CA ARG A 212 -10.65 -0.82 -3.24
C ARG A 212 -9.39 -0.13 -3.73
N ILE A 213 -9.32 1.17 -3.53
CA ILE A 213 -8.13 1.95 -3.86
C ILE A 213 -7.15 1.87 -2.69
N ILE A 214 -5.88 1.64 -2.98
CA ILE A 214 -4.79 1.71 -2.01
C ILE A 214 -3.79 2.74 -2.50
N ILE A 215 -3.55 3.80 -1.74
CA ILE A 215 -2.38 4.66 -1.96
C ILE A 215 -1.25 4.20 -1.07
N PHE A 216 -0.01 4.35 -1.53
CA PHE A 216 1.17 4.04 -0.76
C PHE A 216 2.25 5.10 -0.90
N ILE A 217 3.02 5.29 0.17
CA ILE A 217 4.11 6.25 0.22
C ILE A 217 5.22 5.78 1.17
N SER A 218 6.46 6.05 0.82
CA SER A 218 7.60 5.89 1.72
C SER A 218 7.85 7.16 2.51
N ASP A 219 7.91 7.03 3.84
CA ASP A 219 8.33 8.06 4.78
C ASP A 219 9.77 7.76 5.22
N THR A 220 10.72 8.60 4.82
CA THR A 220 12.14 8.41 5.10
C THR A 220 12.88 9.73 5.01
N ASN A 221 13.85 9.89 5.88
CA ASN A 221 14.79 11.00 5.82
C ASN A 221 16.02 10.66 4.96
N LEU A 222 16.34 9.37 4.78
CA LEU A 222 17.53 8.90 4.08
C LEU A 222 17.18 7.68 3.19
N GLY A 223 17.46 7.80 1.90
CA GLY A 223 17.41 6.69 0.96
C GLY A 223 16.04 6.38 0.38
N GLY A 224 15.14 5.74 1.12
CA GLY A 224 13.85 5.26 0.62
C GLY A 224 13.88 3.83 0.12
N VAL A 225 13.03 3.51 -0.86
CA VAL A 225 12.81 2.13 -1.34
C VAL A 225 13.00 2.02 -2.86
N ARG A 226 13.34 0.81 -3.32
CA ARG A 226 13.40 0.45 -4.74
C ARG A 226 12.01 0.00 -5.22
N PHE A 227 11.72 0.17 -6.49
CA PHE A 227 10.49 -0.37 -7.08
C PHE A 227 10.38 -1.88 -6.96
N LYS A 228 11.49 -2.62 -7.10
CA LYS A 228 11.51 -4.09 -6.88
C LYS A 228 11.09 -4.48 -5.45
N GLU A 229 11.45 -3.67 -4.44
CA GLU A 229 11.02 -3.89 -3.05
C GLU A 229 9.51 -3.64 -2.91
N ILE A 230 9.01 -2.54 -3.48
CA ILE A 230 7.57 -2.21 -3.50
C ILE A 230 6.77 -3.30 -4.22
N GLN A 231 7.21 -3.76 -5.40
CA GLN A 231 6.53 -4.84 -6.15
C GLN A 231 6.37 -6.11 -5.31
N LYS A 232 7.43 -6.54 -4.60
CA LYS A 232 7.37 -7.69 -3.69
C LYS A 232 6.37 -7.49 -2.56
N ILE A 233 6.29 -6.29 -2.01
CA ILE A 233 5.36 -5.95 -0.93
C ILE A 233 3.92 -5.95 -1.45
N LEU A 234 3.66 -5.32 -2.59
CA LEU A 234 2.33 -5.22 -3.19
C LEU A 234 1.71 -6.59 -3.53
N LEU A 235 2.54 -7.60 -3.80
CA LEU A 235 2.08 -8.97 -4.07
C LEU A 235 1.76 -9.79 -2.80
N LYS A 236 1.95 -9.24 -1.60
CA LYS A 236 1.63 -9.96 -0.36
C LYS A 236 0.13 -10.16 -0.21
N PRO A 237 -0.30 -11.32 0.35
CA PRO A 237 -1.72 -11.65 0.48
C PRO A 237 -2.55 -10.62 1.25
N ASN A 238 -1.95 -9.96 2.26
CA ASN A 238 -2.64 -8.94 3.07
C ASN A 238 -2.93 -7.62 2.31
N LEU A 239 -2.25 -7.38 1.19
CA LEU A 239 -2.52 -6.25 0.28
C LEU A 239 -3.43 -6.64 -0.88
N ASN A 240 -3.36 -7.90 -1.34
CA ASN A 240 -4.19 -8.49 -2.40
C ASN A 240 -4.31 -7.62 -3.68
N VAL A 241 -3.20 -6.96 -4.07
CA VAL A 241 -3.17 -5.99 -5.16
C VAL A 241 -3.32 -6.67 -6.52
N ARG A 242 -4.23 -6.15 -7.34
CA ARG A 242 -4.46 -6.57 -8.73
C ARG A 242 -3.76 -5.68 -9.74
N SER A 243 -3.74 -4.38 -9.49
CA SER A 243 -3.01 -3.43 -10.34
C SER A 243 -2.38 -2.32 -9.52
N ALA A 244 -1.22 -1.84 -9.94
CA ALA A 244 -0.51 -0.75 -9.25
C ALA A 244 0.27 0.11 -10.22
N LEU A 245 0.30 1.40 -9.92
CA LEU A 245 0.96 2.45 -10.68
C LEU A 245 1.81 3.29 -9.73
N ALA A 246 3.08 3.51 -10.08
CA ALA A 246 3.89 4.49 -9.39
C ALA A 246 3.42 5.91 -9.74
N LEU A 247 3.43 6.78 -8.75
CA LEU A 247 3.24 8.21 -8.90
C LEU A 247 4.60 8.91 -8.92
N ASP A 248 4.61 10.23 -9.11
CA ASP A 248 5.85 10.99 -9.08
C ASP A 248 6.54 10.84 -7.72
N GLY A 249 7.80 10.42 -7.76
CA GLY A 249 8.59 10.06 -6.61
C GLY A 249 9.59 11.11 -6.17
N GLY A 250 10.57 10.70 -5.35
CA GLY A 250 11.65 11.60 -4.93
C GLY A 250 11.13 12.78 -4.09
N GLY A 251 11.50 13.99 -4.50
CA GLY A 251 11.11 15.22 -3.82
C GLY A 251 9.61 15.53 -3.87
N SER A 252 8.92 15.01 -4.89
CA SER A 252 7.47 15.21 -5.07
C SER A 252 6.62 14.35 -4.12
N SER A 253 7.18 13.25 -3.56
CA SER A 253 6.42 12.34 -2.70
C SER A 253 5.92 13.04 -1.45
N GLN A 254 4.60 13.20 -1.31
CA GLN A 254 3.94 13.84 -0.18
C GLN A 254 2.53 13.29 0.04
N LEU A 255 2.11 13.29 1.28
CA LEU A 255 0.81 12.78 1.73
C LEU A 255 0.29 13.63 2.87
N CYS A 256 -1.00 13.89 2.87
CA CYS A 256 -1.74 14.33 4.04
C CYS A 256 -2.91 13.38 4.26
N VAL A 257 -3.08 12.87 5.47
CA VAL A 257 -4.26 12.12 5.92
C VAL A 257 -4.84 12.85 7.12
N ASN A 258 -6.12 13.15 7.06
CA ASN A 258 -6.88 13.84 8.12
C ASN A 258 -8.18 13.10 8.40
N CYS A 259 -8.07 11.92 9.00
CA CYS A 259 -9.21 11.13 9.48
C CYS A 259 -9.39 11.34 10.98
N LYS A 260 -10.63 11.18 11.49
CA LYS A 260 -10.97 11.43 12.91
C LYS A 260 -10.03 10.71 13.90
N GLN A 261 -9.57 9.52 13.56
CA GLN A 261 -8.75 8.67 14.43
C GLN A 261 -7.28 8.62 14.03
N PHE A 262 -6.88 9.29 12.93
CA PHE A 262 -5.53 9.22 12.41
C PHE A 262 -5.19 10.44 11.57
N THR A 263 -4.16 11.16 11.97
CA THR A 263 -3.61 12.28 11.21
C THR A 263 -2.15 11.99 10.90
N LYS A 264 -1.77 12.13 9.63
CA LYS A 264 -0.38 11.96 9.19
C LYS A 264 -0.08 12.92 8.06
N VAL A 265 1.02 13.66 8.20
CA VAL A 265 1.60 14.46 7.12
C VAL A 265 2.97 13.91 6.78
N ILE A 266 3.23 13.69 5.49
CA ILE A 266 4.54 13.38 4.94
C ILE A 266 4.86 14.50 3.95
N HIS A 267 5.76 15.39 4.33
CA HIS A 267 6.08 16.57 3.53
C HIS A 267 6.89 16.19 2.28
N GLY A 268 6.56 16.83 1.14
CA GLY A 268 7.40 16.84 -0.04
C GLY A 268 8.63 17.73 0.15
N MET A 269 9.63 17.59 -0.72
CA MET A 269 10.75 18.51 -0.83
C MET A 269 10.45 19.62 -1.84
N THR A 270 9.38 19.47 -2.62
CA THR A 270 8.91 20.43 -3.59
C THR A 270 7.38 20.44 -3.63
N GLU A 271 6.82 21.57 -3.97
CA GLU A 271 5.40 21.69 -4.32
C GLU A 271 5.14 21.03 -5.68
N VAL A 272 3.92 20.55 -5.90
CA VAL A 272 3.52 19.85 -7.12
C VAL A 272 2.18 20.39 -7.64
N PRO A 273 1.86 20.25 -8.95
CA PRO A 273 0.63 20.81 -9.52
C PRO A 273 -0.59 19.88 -9.43
N VAL A 274 -0.39 18.57 -9.25
CA VAL A 274 -1.47 17.57 -9.37
C VAL A 274 -1.46 16.62 -8.18
N PHE A 275 -2.65 16.40 -7.62
CA PHE A 275 -2.88 15.48 -6.51
C PHE A 275 -4.09 14.58 -6.80
N LEU A 276 -4.18 13.50 -6.02
CA LEU A 276 -5.41 12.73 -5.84
C LEU A 276 -5.95 13.02 -4.44
N GLY A 277 -7.19 13.45 -4.38
CA GLY A 277 -7.94 13.70 -3.14
C GLY A 277 -9.02 12.65 -2.92
N PHE A 278 -9.23 12.26 -1.65
CA PHE A 278 -10.19 11.26 -1.22
C PHE A 278 -11.19 11.86 -0.26
N PHE A 279 -12.47 11.70 -0.55
CA PHE A 279 -13.58 12.39 0.15
C PHE A 279 -14.67 11.39 0.53
N PRO A 280 -15.44 11.64 1.61
CA PRO A 280 -16.68 10.90 1.85
C PRO A 280 -17.65 11.06 0.67
N LYS A 281 -18.42 10.00 0.39
CA LYS A 281 -19.57 10.12 -0.53
C LYS A 281 -20.76 10.73 0.14
#